data_6c98b6198c0e6866510b2e54251345b8
#
_entry.id   6c98b6198c0e6866510b2e54251345b8
#
_cell.length_a   1.000
_cell.length_b   1.000
_cell.length_c   1.000
_cell.angle_alpha   90.00
_cell.angle_beta   90.00
_cell.angle_gamma   90.00
#
_symmetry.space_group_name_H-M   'P 1'
#
loop_
_entity.id
_entity.type
_entity.pdbx_description
1 polymer ?
#
loop_
_entity_poly.entity_id
_entity_poly.type
_entity_poly.pdbx_seq_one_letter_code
_entity_poly.pdbx_strand_id
1 'polypeptide(L)'
;MSIVEDHGLAIDAYRSTTCDWSRTPDGHFYSNKAPGPTLLALPLYLPLDALIVSNSKDRKMRDARRMEARESLLDFLSLALQAIPFALLVMVSAEMLAARGISRAAIEISAIAMLFGNTASMFMNTYFGHGVAAVLTLGIALALPKRRNALVGFLFGLDVLSDYGTALFLPILGVLVCMTAEPGWKPKFRGVLRFALGGLAPLVVFAAYHTLCFGGPLVLPNKFMNPVFVEKGGRALWGVIDFFPNSHAAYELLFGIRRGLLVTQPWILLVATLLLLLAWQSRWWEEKDIAVEARTVFPLALGGFAVLFLMNASFGGWHGGVSPGPRYLSAILPVFGLALGLSYDAFPRLLRMALWLSVLPGLVIFAIVGAGDPAIWPQHEIWRRCYETLFEFAKAKTYLSLCWIVFAFAVTTVVAVLRARWAWSRQLTRRRIGRSSATVPGGP
;
A
#
# COMPACT_ATOMS: atom_id res chain seq x y z
N MET A 1 19.54 -3.87 -13.28
CA MET A 1 20.69 -4.37 -14.07
C MET A 1 20.51 -4.08 -15.56
N SER A 2 19.50 -4.61 -16.28
CA SER A 2 19.38 -4.40 -17.74
C SER A 2 19.41 -2.93 -18.19
N ILE A 3 18.69 -2.04 -17.51
CA ILE A 3 18.67 -0.61 -17.84
C ILE A 3 20.05 0.03 -17.68
N VAL A 4 20.82 -0.39 -16.70
CA VAL A 4 22.13 0.23 -16.36
C VAL A 4 23.26 -0.38 -17.16
N GLU A 5 23.27 -1.71 -17.32
CA GLU A 5 24.38 -2.43 -17.97
C GLU A 5 24.17 -2.64 -19.47
N ASP A 6 22.93 -2.95 -19.87
CA ASP A 6 22.60 -3.24 -21.28
C ASP A 6 21.96 -2.04 -21.99
N HIS A 7 21.72 -0.92 -21.24
CA HIS A 7 21.04 0.29 -21.74
C HIS A 7 19.69 -0.01 -22.40
N GLY A 8 18.99 -1.06 -21.90
CA GLY A 8 17.75 -1.56 -22.47
C GLY A 8 16.73 -2.00 -21.41
N LEU A 9 15.48 -2.19 -21.87
CA LEU A 9 14.37 -2.65 -21.03
C LEU A 9 14.24 -4.17 -21.03
N ALA A 10 14.81 -4.86 -22.02
CA ALA A 10 14.82 -6.31 -22.11
C ALA A 10 15.69 -6.94 -21.00
N ILE A 11 15.21 -8.05 -20.46
CA ILE A 11 15.87 -8.79 -19.36
C ILE A 11 16.46 -10.11 -19.85
N ASP A 12 16.80 -10.22 -21.11
CA ASP A 12 17.26 -11.47 -21.75
C ASP A 12 18.44 -12.11 -21.01
N ALA A 13 19.43 -11.29 -20.62
CA ALA A 13 20.60 -11.74 -19.87
C ALA A 13 20.27 -12.19 -18.44
N TYR A 14 19.14 -11.75 -17.88
CA TYR A 14 18.74 -11.95 -16.47
C TYR A 14 17.54 -12.86 -16.32
N ARG A 15 16.97 -13.40 -17.41
CA ARG A 15 15.75 -14.21 -17.39
C ARG A 15 15.83 -15.46 -16.49
N SER A 16 17.02 -16.02 -16.31
CA SER A 16 17.24 -17.20 -15.47
C SER A 16 17.18 -16.90 -13.97
N THR A 17 17.25 -15.61 -13.57
CA THR A 17 17.20 -15.20 -12.17
C THR A 17 15.79 -14.99 -11.65
N THR A 18 14.77 -15.05 -12.53
CA THR A 18 13.36 -14.85 -12.17
C THR A 18 12.44 -15.66 -13.09
N CYS A 19 11.29 -16.09 -12.57
CA CYS A 19 10.18 -16.62 -13.37
C CYS A 19 9.20 -15.51 -13.83
N ASP A 20 9.35 -14.27 -13.31
CA ASP A 20 8.46 -13.14 -13.54
C ASP A 20 8.78 -12.39 -14.83
N TRP A 21 8.65 -13.09 -15.95
CA TRP A 21 8.89 -12.54 -17.28
C TRP A 21 7.72 -12.76 -18.25
N SER A 22 7.68 -11.94 -19.30
CA SER A 22 6.84 -12.07 -20.48
C SER A 22 7.72 -12.13 -21.71
N ARG A 23 7.44 -13.08 -22.63
CA ARG A 23 8.19 -13.24 -23.88
C ARG A 23 7.38 -12.69 -25.06
N THR A 24 7.86 -11.63 -25.66
CA THR A 24 7.23 -11.00 -26.83
C THR A 24 7.49 -11.78 -28.14
N PRO A 25 6.67 -11.55 -29.19
CA PRO A 25 6.81 -12.29 -30.46
C PRO A 25 8.17 -12.11 -31.17
N ASP A 26 8.88 -11.01 -30.90
CA ASP A 26 10.25 -10.73 -31.38
C ASP A 26 11.31 -11.55 -30.63
N GLY A 27 10.91 -12.33 -29.61
CA GLY A 27 11.78 -13.25 -28.89
C GLY A 27 12.41 -12.67 -27.63
N HIS A 28 12.25 -11.37 -27.35
CA HIS A 28 12.80 -10.71 -26.18
C HIS A 28 11.98 -11.00 -24.91
N PHE A 29 12.68 -10.95 -23.79
CA PHE A 29 12.09 -11.13 -22.45
C PHE A 29 12.03 -9.78 -21.72
N TYR A 30 10.87 -9.47 -21.16
CA TYR A 30 10.62 -8.29 -20.33
C TYR A 30 10.03 -8.69 -18.99
N SER A 31 10.17 -7.85 -17.96
CA SER A 31 9.50 -8.08 -16.68
C SER A 31 7.98 -8.08 -16.87
N ASN A 32 7.29 -9.04 -16.26
CA ASN A 32 5.81 -9.05 -16.21
C ASN A 32 5.23 -8.19 -15.08
N LYS A 33 6.09 -7.50 -14.32
CA LYS A 33 5.67 -6.59 -13.24
C LYS A 33 5.58 -5.16 -13.75
N ALA A 34 4.79 -4.37 -13.05
CA ALA A 34 4.66 -2.94 -13.29
C ALA A 34 6.02 -2.23 -13.12
N PRO A 35 6.41 -1.31 -14.02
CA PRO A 35 7.76 -0.73 -14.06
C PRO A 35 8.01 0.35 -12.99
N GLY A 36 6.96 0.86 -12.32
CA GLY A 36 7.05 1.99 -11.39
C GLY A 36 8.11 1.82 -10.30
N PRO A 37 8.15 0.70 -9.56
CA PRO A 37 9.17 0.51 -8.54
C PRO A 37 10.59 0.59 -9.10
N THR A 38 10.84 -0.03 -10.26
CA THR A 38 12.15 0.05 -10.92
C THR A 38 12.50 1.49 -11.31
N LEU A 39 11.57 2.22 -11.91
CA LEU A 39 11.79 3.60 -12.35
C LEU A 39 11.99 4.55 -11.16
N LEU A 40 11.23 4.37 -10.07
CA LEU A 40 11.39 5.14 -8.84
C LEU A 40 12.72 4.85 -8.13
N ALA A 41 13.24 3.63 -8.27
CA ALA A 41 14.52 3.25 -7.70
C ALA A 41 15.73 3.82 -8.45
N LEU A 42 15.63 4.05 -9.77
CA LEU A 42 16.76 4.45 -10.62
C LEU A 42 17.57 5.63 -10.08
N PRO A 43 16.97 6.75 -9.63
CA PRO A 43 17.74 7.89 -9.11
C PRO A 43 18.63 7.55 -7.91
N LEU A 44 18.21 6.59 -7.07
CA LEU A 44 18.98 6.11 -5.93
C LEU A 44 19.93 4.97 -6.33
N TYR A 45 19.48 4.10 -7.23
CA TYR A 45 20.25 2.95 -7.67
C TYR A 45 21.50 3.34 -8.44
N LEU A 46 21.41 4.29 -9.39
CA LEU A 46 22.52 4.69 -10.25
C LEU A 46 23.80 5.11 -9.51
N PRO A 47 23.74 6.04 -8.52
CA PRO A 47 24.96 6.41 -7.78
C PRO A 47 25.48 5.26 -6.93
N LEU A 48 24.62 4.42 -6.35
CA LEU A 48 25.04 3.26 -5.55
C LEU A 48 25.68 2.19 -6.43
N ASP A 49 25.11 1.92 -7.61
CA ASP A 49 25.69 0.99 -8.57
C ASP A 49 27.09 1.42 -9.00
N ALA A 50 27.26 2.71 -9.31
CA ALA A 50 28.57 3.28 -9.66
C ALA A 50 29.61 3.05 -8.56
N LEU A 51 29.21 3.16 -7.28
CA LEU A 51 30.10 2.88 -6.13
C LEU A 51 30.41 1.38 -6.01
N ILE A 52 29.39 0.51 -6.15
CA ILE A 52 29.53 -0.95 -6.07
C ILE A 52 30.52 -1.47 -7.12
N VAL A 53 30.44 -0.95 -8.36
CA VAL A 53 31.25 -1.44 -9.47
C VAL A 53 32.53 -0.64 -9.72
N SER A 54 32.83 0.41 -8.94
CA SER A 54 33.90 1.39 -9.19
C SER A 54 35.28 0.77 -9.47
N ASN A 55 35.62 -0.36 -8.83
CA ASN A 55 36.89 -1.05 -8.98
C ASN A 55 36.82 -2.29 -9.88
N SER A 56 35.75 -2.45 -10.66
CA SER A 56 35.51 -3.65 -11.48
C SER A 56 35.83 -3.38 -12.95
N LYS A 57 36.86 -4.09 -13.49
CA LYS A 57 37.36 -3.86 -14.85
C LYS A 57 36.51 -4.52 -15.92
N ASP A 58 35.86 -5.63 -15.64
CA ASP A 58 35.06 -6.38 -16.59
C ASP A 58 33.60 -6.57 -16.14
N ARG A 59 32.73 -6.95 -17.07
CA ARG A 59 31.30 -7.17 -16.84
C ARG A 59 31.04 -8.26 -15.81
N LYS A 60 31.74 -9.38 -15.90
CA LYS A 60 31.56 -10.53 -14.99
C LYS A 60 31.83 -10.16 -13.53
N MET A 61 32.87 -9.38 -13.31
CA MET A 61 33.20 -8.86 -11.98
C MET A 61 32.16 -7.85 -11.49
N ARG A 62 31.66 -6.96 -12.37
CA ARG A 62 30.57 -6.03 -11.99
C ARG A 62 29.31 -6.77 -11.59
N ASP A 63 28.89 -7.77 -12.38
CA ASP A 63 27.70 -8.57 -12.09
C ASP A 63 27.85 -9.36 -10.77
N ALA A 64 29.02 -9.92 -10.49
CA ALA A 64 29.30 -10.61 -9.23
C ALA A 64 29.15 -9.66 -8.03
N ARG A 65 29.69 -8.45 -8.08
CA ARG A 65 29.55 -7.44 -7.02
C ARG A 65 28.11 -6.97 -6.83
N ARG A 66 27.35 -6.80 -7.91
CA ARG A 66 25.92 -6.48 -7.84
C ARG A 66 25.12 -7.57 -7.15
N MET A 67 25.45 -8.83 -7.46
CA MET A 67 24.78 -9.97 -6.82
C MET A 67 25.13 -10.06 -5.33
N GLU A 68 26.36 -9.80 -4.95
CA GLU A 68 26.79 -9.73 -3.54
C GLU A 68 26.10 -8.58 -2.77
N ALA A 69 25.98 -7.40 -3.37
CA ALA A 69 25.34 -6.24 -2.75
C ALA A 69 23.81 -6.24 -2.85
N ARG A 70 23.21 -7.22 -3.54
CA ARG A 70 21.80 -7.22 -3.93
C ARG A 70 20.85 -7.05 -2.75
N GLU A 71 21.03 -7.83 -1.70
CA GLU A 71 20.12 -7.80 -0.54
C GLU A 71 20.20 -6.47 0.19
N SER A 72 21.41 -6.01 0.50
CA SER A 72 21.60 -4.69 1.16
C SER A 72 21.05 -3.54 0.33
N LEU A 73 21.12 -3.64 -1.01
CA LEU A 73 20.60 -2.63 -1.91
C LEU A 73 19.06 -2.65 -1.92
N LEU A 74 18.43 -3.82 -1.93
CA LEU A 74 16.98 -3.95 -1.84
C LEU A 74 16.45 -3.46 -0.49
N ASP A 75 17.15 -3.74 0.61
CA ASP A 75 16.82 -3.24 1.94
C ASP A 75 16.89 -1.71 1.99
N PHE A 76 17.95 -1.12 1.42
CA PHE A 76 18.08 0.33 1.32
C PHE A 76 16.94 0.96 0.49
N LEU A 77 16.61 0.39 -0.66
CA LEU A 77 15.51 0.88 -1.51
C LEU A 77 14.16 0.73 -0.82
N SER A 78 13.94 -0.36 -0.10
CA SER A 78 12.71 -0.57 0.70
C SER A 78 12.61 0.49 1.78
N LEU A 79 13.70 0.75 2.50
CA LEU A 79 13.74 1.78 3.55
C LEU A 79 13.47 3.17 2.98
N ALA A 80 14.16 3.54 1.90
CA ALA A 80 14.11 4.90 1.33
C ALA A 80 12.80 5.21 0.60
N LEU A 81 12.24 4.24 -0.14
CA LEU A 81 11.11 4.45 -1.05
C LEU A 81 9.77 3.92 -0.52
N GLN A 82 9.80 3.10 0.52
CA GLN A 82 8.58 2.52 1.10
C GLN A 82 8.48 2.83 2.61
N ALA A 83 9.38 2.31 3.44
CA ALA A 83 9.23 2.37 4.90
C ALA A 83 9.24 3.82 5.45
N ILE A 84 10.21 4.64 5.04
CA ILE A 84 10.28 6.05 5.48
C ILE A 84 9.08 6.86 4.95
N PRO A 85 8.75 6.87 3.65
CA PRO A 85 7.57 7.56 3.15
C PRO A 85 6.27 7.08 3.81
N PHE A 86 6.11 5.77 4.04
CA PHE A 86 4.95 5.22 4.72
C PHE A 86 4.83 5.74 6.15
N ALA A 87 5.90 5.67 6.93
CA ALA A 87 5.92 6.17 8.30
C ALA A 87 5.61 7.68 8.37
N LEU A 88 6.14 8.48 7.44
CA LEU A 88 5.83 9.90 7.33
C LEU A 88 4.34 10.15 7.03
N LEU A 89 3.73 9.34 6.14
CA LEU A 89 2.29 9.46 5.85
C LEU A 89 1.43 9.02 7.04
N VAL A 90 1.85 8.01 7.81
CA VAL A 90 1.16 7.65 9.07
C VAL A 90 1.27 8.79 10.09
N MET A 91 2.42 9.47 10.19
CA MET A 91 2.55 10.67 11.02
C MET A 91 1.60 11.79 10.58
N VAL A 92 1.52 12.06 9.27
CA VAL A 92 0.58 13.06 8.71
C VAL A 92 -0.88 12.65 9.00
N SER A 93 -1.18 11.35 8.95
CA SER A 93 -2.50 10.80 9.33
C SER A 93 -2.81 11.08 10.80
N ALA A 94 -1.87 10.81 11.69
CA ALA A 94 -2.00 11.07 13.13
C ALA A 94 -2.18 12.57 13.44
N GLU A 95 -1.42 13.44 12.77
CA GLU A 95 -1.56 14.89 12.89
C GLU A 95 -2.94 15.37 12.39
N MET A 96 -3.42 14.82 11.28
CA MET A 96 -4.75 15.13 10.74
C MET A 96 -5.85 14.70 11.72
N LEU A 97 -5.79 13.48 12.26
CA LEU A 97 -6.75 12.99 13.26
C LEU A 97 -6.73 13.85 14.53
N ALA A 98 -5.54 14.19 15.04
CA ALA A 98 -5.38 15.07 16.19
C ALA A 98 -5.96 16.47 15.95
N ALA A 99 -5.74 17.03 14.75
CA ALA A 99 -6.31 18.34 14.36
C ALA A 99 -7.84 18.33 14.32
N ARG A 100 -8.47 17.19 14.10
CA ARG A 100 -9.91 16.97 14.16
C ARG A 100 -10.45 16.71 15.56
N GLY A 101 -9.59 16.64 16.57
CA GLY A 101 -9.98 16.40 17.97
C GLY A 101 -10.34 14.94 18.25
N ILE A 102 -9.93 14.02 17.36
CA ILE A 102 -10.08 12.57 17.55
C ILE A 102 -9.30 12.12 18.79
N SER A 103 -9.83 11.15 19.52
CA SER A 103 -9.23 10.70 20.78
C SER A 103 -7.82 10.11 20.57
N ARG A 104 -7.00 10.19 21.61
CA ARG A 104 -5.66 9.61 21.58
C ARG A 104 -5.68 8.10 21.29
N ALA A 105 -6.62 7.36 21.88
CA ALA A 105 -6.77 5.92 21.64
C ALA A 105 -7.07 5.60 20.16
N ALA A 106 -7.90 6.43 19.50
CA ALA A 106 -8.21 6.29 18.09
C ALA A 106 -6.97 6.55 17.21
N ILE A 107 -6.16 7.55 17.56
CA ILE A 107 -4.90 7.85 16.84
C ILE A 107 -3.90 6.70 17.01
N GLU A 108 -3.76 6.19 18.24
CA GLU A 108 -2.82 5.10 18.55
C GLU A 108 -3.20 3.81 17.81
N ILE A 109 -4.46 3.37 17.88
CA ILE A 109 -4.89 2.15 17.17
C ILE A 109 -4.80 2.30 15.66
N SER A 110 -5.14 3.48 15.12
CA SER A 110 -5.00 3.79 13.70
C SER A 110 -3.54 3.65 13.24
N ALA A 111 -2.60 4.26 13.96
CA ALA A 111 -1.18 4.21 13.66
C ALA A 111 -0.62 2.78 13.76
N ILE A 112 -0.97 2.04 14.81
CA ILE A 112 -0.55 0.65 15.00
C ILE A 112 -1.12 -0.25 13.89
N ALA A 113 -2.40 -0.11 13.56
CA ALA A 113 -3.04 -0.87 12.50
C ALA A 113 -2.41 -0.60 11.11
N MET A 114 -2.07 0.66 10.82
CA MET A 114 -1.36 1.01 9.58
C MET A 114 0.07 0.48 9.55
N LEU A 115 0.85 0.69 10.61
CA LEU A 115 2.28 0.38 10.62
C LEU A 115 2.58 -1.11 10.74
N PHE A 116 1.77 -1.86 11.49
CA PHE A 116 2.11 -3.22 11.91
C PHE A 116 0.97 -4.23 11.75
N GLY A 117 -0.25 -3.78 11.58
CA GLY A 117 -1.43 -4.61 11.68
C GLY A 117 -1.91 -5.22 10.37
N ASN A 118 -1.19 -5.08 9.26
CA ASN A 118 -1.69 -5.49 7.95
C ASN A 118 -0.59 -5.97 6.99
N THR A 119 -0.99 -6.65 5.91
CA THR A 119 -0.07 -7.22 4.91
C THR A 119 0.80 -6.15 4.22
N ALA A 120 0.30 -4.93 4.03
CA ALA A 120 1.10 -3.86 3.41
C ALA A 120 2.33 -3.52 4.25
N SER A 121 2.23 -3.58 5.59
CA SER A 121 3.34 -3.35 6.51
C SER A 121 4.52 -4.30 6.26
N MET A 122 4.21 -5.55 5.88
CA MET A 122 5.24 -6.56 5.61
C MET A 122 6.01 -6.27 4.33
N PHE A 123 5.36 -5.60 3.35
CA PHE A 123 6.02 -5.16 2.12
C PHE A 123 6.88 -3.89 2.30
N MET A 124 6.86 -3.27 3.47
CA MET A 124 7.80 -2.17 3.76
C MET A 124 9.24 -2.67 3.99
N ASN A 125 9.41 -3.96 4.27
CA ASN A 125 10.72 -4.59 4.47
C ASN A 125 11.26 -5.27 3.20
N THR A 126 10.47 -5.32 2.13
CA THR A 126 10.88 -5.92 0.87
C THR A 126 10.54 -4.97 -0.27
N TYR A 127 11.46 -4.77 -1.22
CA TYR A 127 11.21 -3.84 -2.32
C TYR A 127 10.26 -4.43 -3.36
N PHE A 128 8.95 -4.20 -3.15
CA PHE A 128 7.87 -4.70 -4.00
C PHE A 128 6.90 -3.59 -4.42
N GLY A 129 6.29 -3.74 -5.61
CA GLY A 129 5.28 -2.81 -6.11
C GLY A 129 4.09 -2.60 -5.15
N HIS A 130 3.68 -3.65 -4.45
CA HIS A 130 2.59 -3.59 -3.46
C HIS A 130 2.90 -2.63 -2.28
N GLY A 131 4.16 -2.55 -1.83
CA GLY A 131 4.56 -1.60 -0.80
C GLY A 131 4.53 -0.16 -1.32
N VAL A 132 5.05 0.08 -2.52
CA VAL A 132 4.98 1.39 -3.19
C VAL A 132 3.52 1.82 -3.39
N ALA A 133 2.66 0.93 -3.87
CA ALA A 133 1.23 1.19 -4.08
C ALA A 133 0.53 1.55 -2.76
N ALA A 134 0.83 0.86 -1.66
CA ALA A 134 0.26 1.17 -0.35
C ALA A 134 0.64 2.58 0.14
N VAL A 135 1.89 3.00 -0.08
CA VAL A 135 2.36 4.37 0.21
C VAL A 135 1.61 5.40 -0.64
N LEU A 136 1.50 5.15 -1.95
CA LEU A 136 0.86 6.08 -2.88
C LEU A 136 -0.64 6.20 -2.61
N THR A 137 -1.34 5.09 -2.39
CA THR A 137 -2.78 5.08 -2.06
C THR A 137 -3.06 5.80 -0.74
N LEU A 138 -2.24 5.62 0.31
CA LEU A 138 -2.37 6.41 1.54
C LEU A 138 -2.14 7.90 1.30
N GLY A 139 -1.17 8.26 0.47
CA GLY A 139 -0.93 9.62 0.01
C GLY A 139 -2.14 10.23 -0.71
N ILE A 140 -2.81 9.45 -1.57
CA ILE A 140 -4.06 9.82 -2.25
C ILE A 140 -5.15 10.10 -1.21
N ALA A 141 -5.36 9.20 -0.24
CA ALA A 141 -6.36 9.34 0.81
C ALA A 141 -6.18 10.63 1.65
N LEU A 142 -4.94 11.05 1.86
CA LEU A 142 -4.60 12.28 2.58
C LEU A 142 -4.67 13.55 1.74
N ALA A 143 -4.45 13.46 0.43
CA ALA A 143 -4.47 14.59 -0.49
C ALA A 143 -5.89 14.96 -0.96
N LEU A 144 -6.75 13.94 -1.10
CA LEU A 144 -8.10 14.06 -1.67
C LEU A 144 -9.02 15.02 -0.87
N PRO A 145 -9.13 14.93 0.48
CA PRO A 145 -9.93 15.87 1.28
C PRO A 145 -9.47 17.33 1.16
N LYS A 146 -8.18 17.52 0.85
CA LYS A 146 -7.55 18.84 0.67
C LYS A 146 -7.74 19.41 -0.73
N ARG A 147 -8.52 18.74 -1.57
CA ARG A 147 -8.78 19.12 -2.98
C ARG A 147 -7.51 19.32 -3.82
N ARG A 148 -6.41 18.64 -3.47
CA ARG A 148 -5.14 18.66 -4.21
C ARG A 148 -5.21 17.73 -5.44
N ASN A 149 -6.21 17.97 -6.31
CA ASN A 149 -6.59 17.03 -7.35
C ASN A 149 -5.46 16.72 -8.35
N ALA A 150 -4.59 17.67 -8.68
CA ALA A 150 -3.42 17.39 -9.52
C ALA A 150 -2.43 16.43 -8.82
N LEU A 151 -2.20 16.62 -7.51
CA LEU A 151 -1.38 15.70 -6.73
C LEU A 151 -2.03 14.30 -6.64
N VAL A 152 -3.36 14.25 -6.41
CA VAL A 152 -4.11 12.97 -6.41
C VAL A 152 -3.95 12.25 -7.75
N GLY A 153 -4.07 12.97 -8.88
CA GLY A 153 -3.86 12.39 -10.21
C GLY A 153 -2.43 11.91 -10.44
N PHE A 154 -1.44 12.67 -10.00
CA PHE A 154 -0.03 12.29 -10.10
C PHE A 154 0.29 11.04 -9.27
N LEU A 155 -0.14 11.02 -8.01
CA LEU A 155 0.04 9.85 -7.13
C LEU A 155 -0.68 8.62 -7.67
N PHE A 156 -1.91 8.79 -8.19
CA PHE A 156 -2.67 7.69 -8.80
C PHE A 156 -1.98 7.15 -10.05
N GLY A 157 -1.46 8.01 -10.92
CA GLY A 157 -0.70 7.56 -12.08
C GLY A 157 0.58 6.78 -11.71
N LEU A 158 1.30 7.23 -10.67
CA LEU A 158 2.44 6.48 -10.12
C LEU A 158 2.00 5.16 -9.47
N ASP A 159 0.83 5.12 -8.84
CA ASP A 159 0.25 3.95 -8.21
C ASP A 159 -0.04 2.87 -9.27
N VAL A 160 -0.72 3.24 -10.37
CA VAL A 160 -0.96 2.33 -11.52
C VAL A 160 0.36 1.86 -12.15
N LEU A 161 1.35 2.75 -12.21
CA LEU A 161 2.69 2.41 -12.71
C LEU A 161 3.41 1.40 -11.81
N SER A 162 3.03 1.33 -10.53
CA SER A 162 3.66 0.48 -9.51
C SER A 162 2.89 -0.83 -9.28
N ASP A 163 1.56 -0.80 -9.42
CA ASP A 163 0.67 -1.96 -9.31
C ASP A 163 -0.55 -1.77 -10.24
N TYR A 164 -0.63 -2.57 -11.30
CA TYR A 164 -1.70 -2.45 -12.31
C TYR A 164 -3.11 -2.58 -11.71
N GLY A 165 -3.28 -3.32 -10.62
CA GLY A 165 -4.57 -3.50 -9.95
C GLY A 165 -5.17 -2.19 -9.45
N THR A 166 -4.34 -1.21 -9.10
CA THR A 166 -4.81 0.10 -8.60
C THR A 166 -5.47 0.95 -9.67
N ALA A 167 -5.33 0.62 -10.97
CA ALA A 167 -6.08 1.25 -12.05
C ALA A 167 -7.61 1.17 -11.82
N LEU A 168 -8.08 0.15 -11.12
CA LEU A 168 -9.48 -0.03 -10.74
C LEU A 168 -10.00 1.06 -9.79
N PHE A 169 -9.13 1.85 -9.18
CA PHE A 169 -9.53 3.00 -8.35
C PHE A 169 -10.01 4.20 -9.17
N LEU A 170 -9.76 4.23 -10.48
CA LEU A 170 -10.09 5.37 -11.34
C LEU A 170 -11.56 5.84 -11.21
N PRO A 171 -12.59 4.97 -11.33
CA PRO A 171 -13.97 5.41 -11.20
C PRO A 171 -14.29 5.93 -9.81
N ILE A 172 -13.75 5.31 -8.76
CA ILE A 172 -13.92 5.73 -7.37
C ILE A 172 -13.33 7.13 -7.17
N LEU A 173 -12.08 7.32 -7.59
CA LEU A 173 -11.38 8.61 -7.46
C LEU A 173 -12.06 9.70 -8.28
N GLY A 174 -12.56 9.39 -9.48
CA GLY A 174 -13.33 10.31 -10.31
C GLY A 174 -14.58 10.82 -9.59
N VAL A 175 -15.34 9.92 -8.97
CA VAL A 175 -16.51 10.26 -8.15
C VAL A 175 -16.11 11.12 -6.94
N LEU A 176 -15.07 10.71 -6.20
CA LEU A 176 -14.63 11.42 -5.00
C LEU A 176 -14.08 12.82 -5.31
N VAL A 177 -13.37 12.99 -6.42
CA VAL A 177 -12.94 14.32 -6.91
C VAL A 177 -14.15 15.22 -7.19
N CYS A 178 -15.21 14.67 -7.79
CA CYS A 178 -16.46 15.41 -8.03
C CYS A 178 -17.20 15.73 -6.71
N MET A 179 -17.21 14.80 -5.74
CA MET A 179 -17.88 14.99 -4.45
C MET A 179 -17.19 16.04 -3.57
N THR A 180 -15.87 16.16 -3.66
CA THR A 180 -15.10 17.16 -2.91
C THR A 180 -15.13 18.54 -3.55
N ALA A 181 -15.55 18.67 -4.81
CA ALA A 181 -15.66 19.94 -5.49
C ALA A 181 -16.83 20.79 -4.93
N GLU A 182 -16.76 22.10 -5.13
CA GLU A 182 -17.87 22.98 -4.85
C GLU A 182 -19.09 22.65 -5.73
N PRO A 183 -20.32 23.00 -5.30
CA PRO A 183 -21.51 22.78 -6.09
C PRO A 183 -21.42 23.41 -7.48
N GLY A 184 -21.95 22.70 -8.48
CA GLY A 184 -21.94 23.15 -9.87
C GLY A 184 -21.01 22.34 -10.78
N TRP A 185 -21.29 22.38 -12.10
CA TRP A 185 -20.53 21.59 -13.06
C TRP A 185 -19.10 22.09 -13.29
N LYS A 186 -18.90 23.43 -13.32
CA LYS A 186 -17.61 24.06 -13.57
C LYS A 186 -16.53 23.70 -12.53
N PRO A 187 -16.79 23.77 -11.21
CA PRO A 187 -15.84 23.29 -10.20
C PRO A 187 -15.53 21.81 -10.32
N LYS A 188 -16.53 20.95 -10.56
CA LYS A 188 -16.36 19.52 -10.77
C LYS A 188 -15.48 19.24 -11.98
N PHE A 189 -15.77 19.84 -13.11
CA PHE A 189 -14.96 19.70 -14.33
C PHE A 189 -13.51 20.16 -14.11
N ARG A 190 -13.31 21.31 -13.46
CA ARG A 190 -11.96 21.79 -13.11
C ARG A 190 -11.24 20.83 -12.18
N GLY A 191 -11.95 20.21 -11.24
CA GLY A 191 -11.40 19.16 -10.36
C GLY A 191 -10.90 17.96 -11.14
N VAL A 192 -11.74 17.42 -12.02
CA VAL A 192 -11.42 16.29 -12.90
C VAL A 192 -10.28 16.65 -13.87
N LEU A 193 -10.31 17.83 -14.46
CA LEU A 193 -9.25 18.28 -15.36
C LEU A 193 -7.88 18.35 -14.63
N ARG A 194 -7.85 18.90 -13.42
CA ARG A 194 -6.62 18.94 -12.61
C ARG A 194 -6.13 17.54 -12.25
N PHE A 195 -7.04 16.64 -11.92
CA PHE A 195 -6.73 15.24 -11.68
C PHE A 195 -6.11 14.59 -12.92
N ALA A 196 -6.73 14.75 -14.09
CA ALA A 196 -6.23 14.21 -15.35
C ALA A 196 -4.86 14.78 -15.73
N LEU A 197 -4.69 16.09 -15.62
CA LEU A 197 -3.41 16.77 -15.90
C LEU A 197 -2.30 16.32 -14.94
N GLY A 198 -2.63 16.09 -13.66
CA GLY A 198 -1.68 15.55 -12.69
C GLY A 198 -1.22 14.14 -13.07
N GLY A 199 -2.14 13.29 -13.54
CA GLY A 199 -1.83 11.92 -13.95
C GLY A 199 -1.14 11.79 -15.31
N LEU A 200 -1.05 12.88 -16.08
CA LEU A 200 -0.57 12.82 -17.47
C LEU A 200 0.88 12.34 -17.57
N ALA A 201 1.78 12.85 -16.74
CA ALA A 201 3.20 12.45 -16.79
C ALA A 201 3.41 10.96 -16.49
N PRO A 202 2.89 10.37 -15.40
CA PRO A 202 2.95 8.93 -15.18
C PRO A 202 2.26 8.11 -16.30
N LEU A 203 1.15 8.61 -16.85
CA LEU A 203 0.45 7.93 -17.95
C LEU A 203 1.29 7.90 -19.23
N VAL A 204 2.00 8.97 -19.55
CA VAL A 204 2.94 9.01 -20.69
C VAL A 204 4.07 8.00 -20.49
N VAL A 205 4.64 7.91 -19.27
CA VAL A 205 5.67 6.93 -18.94
C VAL A 205 5.12 5.50 -19.06
N PHE A 206 3.90 5.26 -18.58
CA PHE A 206 3.21 3.98 -18.72
C PHE A 206 3.03 3.60 -20.19
N ALA A 207 2.46 4.50 -20.99
CA ALA A 207 2.23 4.26 -22.41
C ALA A 207 3.52 4.03 -23.19
N ALA A 208 4.57 4.81 -22.92
CA ALA A 208 5.87 4.65 -23.53
C ALA A 208 6.50 3.29 -23.20
N TYR A 209 6.53 2.91 -21.92
CA TYR A 209 7.05 1.62 -21.48
C TYR A 209 6.32 0.45 -22.17
N HIS A 210 4.98 0.45 -22.16
CA HIS A 210 4.19 -0.63 -22.75
C HIS A 210 4.32 -0.67 -24.27
N THR A 211 4.41 0.47 -24.92
CA THR A 211 4.64 0.52 -26.37
C THR A 211 6.01 -0.05 -26.74
N LEU A 212 7.06 0.34 -26.01
CA LEU A 212 8.42 -0.11 -26.26
C LEU A 212 8.62 -1.60 -25.96
N CYS A 213 8.02 -2.11 -24.89
CA CYS A 213 8.22 -3.49 -24.44
C CYS A 213 7.21 -4.47 -25.06
N PHE A 214 5.96 -4.05 -25.30
CA PHE A 214 4.86 -4.95 -25.64
C PHE A 214 4.11 -4.56 -26.92
N GLY A 215 4.56 -3.52 -27.61
CA GLY A 215 4.04 -3.12 -28.93
C GLY A 215 2.77 -2.26 -28.89
N GLY A 216 2.34 -1.75 -27.72
CA GLY A 216 1.21 -0.84 -27.66
C GLY A 216 0.95 -0.28 -26.25
N PRO A 217 0.39 0.95 -26.16
CA PRO A 217 0.31 1.70 -24.91
C PRO A 217 -0.57 1.05 -23.82
N LEU A 218 -1.50 0.16 -24.21
CA LEU A 218 -2.42 -0.56 -23.31
C LEU A 218 -2.23 -2.08 -23.39
N VAL A 219 -1.15 -2.56 -24.04
CA VAL A 219 -0.83 -3.98 -24.09
C VAL A 219 -0.11 -4.35 -22.79
N LEU A 220 -0.82 -5.07 -21.94
CA LEU A 220 -0.26 -5.51 -20.66
C LEU A 220 0.66 -6.74 -20.84
N PRO A 221 1.68 -6.90 -20.00
CA PRO A 221 2.62 -8.03 -20.05
C PRO A 221 1.92 -9.39 -19.90
N ASN A 222 0.75 -9.43 -19.25
CA ASN A 222 -0.06 -10.64 -19.06
C ASN A 222 -0.38 -11.36 -20.39
N LYS A 223 -0.45 -10.64 -21.50
CA LYS A 223 -0.67 -11.22 -22.83
C LYS A 223 0.46 -12.17 -23.25
N PHE A 224 1.67 -11.96 -22.75
CA PHE A 224 2.89 -12.66 -23.11
C PHE A 224 3.56 -13.34 -21.92
N MET A 225 2.79 -13.52 -20.84
CA MET A 225 3.29 -14.04 -19.56
C MET A 225 3.88 -15.43 -19.69
N ASN A 226 4.86 -15.71 -18.85
CA ASN A 226 5.45 -17.04 -18.69
C ASN A 226 4.36 -18.12 -18.55
N PRO A 227 4.36 -19.17 -19.40
CA PRO A 227 3.36 -20.22 -19.38
C PRO A 227 3.16 -20.90 -18.02
N VAL A 228 4.14 -20.84 -17.13
CA VAL A 228 4.05 -21.42 -15.78
C VAL A 228 2.93 -20.77 -14.95
N PHE A 229 2.55 -19.52 -15.27
CA PHE A 229 1.49 -18.78 -14.60
C PHE A 229 0.15 -18.82 -15.33
N VAL A 230 0.10 -19.37 -16.54
CA VAL A 230 -1.10 -19.46 -17.36
C VAL A 230 -1.76 -20.81 -17.14
N GLU A 231 -2.99 -20.81 -16.64
CA GLU A 231 -3.74 -22.07 -16.48
C GLU A 231 -4.08 -22.69 -17.84
N LYS A 232 -3.87 -24.01 -17.94
CA LYS A 232 -4.29 -24.80 -19.11
C LYS A 232 -5.82 -24.80 -19.14
N GLY A 233 -6.42 -24.19 -20.17
CA GLY A 233 -7.87 -24.08 -20.30
C GLY A 233 -8.37 -22.65 -20.44
N GLY A 234 -7.48 -21.70 -20.30
CA GLY A 234 -7.69 -20.27 -20.63
C GLY A 234 -8.76 -19.59 -19.77
N ARG A 235 -8.37 -18.61 -19.00
CA ARG A 235 -9.29 -17.66 -18.39
C ARG A 235 -9.70 -16.60 -19.42
N ALA A 236 -10.85 -15.97 -19.20
CA ALA A 236 -11.49 -15.08 -20.16
C ALA A 236 -10.64 -13.90 -20.63
N LEU A 237 -9.88 -13.29 -19.71
CA LEU A 237 -9.03 -12.14 -20.03
C LEU A 237 -7.55 -12.52 -19.87
N TRP A 238 -6.80 -12.40 -20.96
CA TRP A 238 -5.34 -12.66 -21.03
C TRP A 238 -4.90 -14.02 -20.43
N GLY A 239 -5.80 -15.00 -20.35
CA GLY A 239 -5.53 -16.31 -19.74
C GLY A 239 -5.33 -16.29 -18.21
N VAL A 240 -5.61 -15.19 -17.52
CA VAL A 240 -5.31 -15.03 -16.09
C VAL A 240 -6.47 -14.48 -15.25
N ILE A 241 -7.48 -13.84 -15.86
CA ILE A 241 -8.62 -13.23 -15.16
C ILE A 241 -9.94 -13.82 -15.66
N ASP A 242 -10.81 -14.27 -14.75
CA ASP A 242 -12.17 -14.67 -15.05
C ASP A 242 -13.11 -13.46 -15.04
N PHE A 243 -14.22 -13.53 -15.82
CA PHE A 243 -15.24 -12.48 -15.77
C PHE A 243 -16.00 -12.44 -14.45
N PHE A 244 -16.11 -13.58 -13.78
CA PHE A 244 -16.79 -13.69 -12.49
C PHE A 244 -15.81 -14.14 -11.40
N PRO A 245 -15.94 -13.58 -10.19
CA PRO A 245 -15.12 -14.00 -9.06
C PRO A 245 -15.32 -15.49 -8.75
N ASN A 246 -14.21 -16.18 -8.51
CA ASN A 246 -14.23 -17.57 -8.06
C ASN A 246 -14.63 -17.61 -6.58
N SER A 247 -15.72 -18.35 -6.27
CA SER A 247 -16.25 -18.43 -4.90
C SER A 247 -15.26 -19.08 -3.93
N HIS A 248 -14.48 -20.07 -4.37
CA HIS A 248 -13.41 -20.67 -3.55
C HIS A 248 -12.32 -19.66 -3.24
N ALA A 249 -11.83 -18.91 -4.23
CA ALA A 249 -10.85 -17.87 -4.04
C ALA A 249 -11.38 -16.76 -3.09
N ALA A 250 -12.64 -16.35 -3.28
CA ALA A 250 -13.28 -15.36 -2.40
C ALA A 250 -13.38 -15.85 -0.95
N TYR A 251 -13.76 -17.10 -0.74
CA TYR A 251 -13.81 -17.73 0.58
C TYR A 251 -12.41 -17.79 1.22
N GLU A 252 -11.40 -18.28 0.50
CA GLU A 252 -10.04 -18.42 1.00
C GLU A 252 -9.39 -17.05 1.32
N LEU A 253 -9.67 -16.02 0.52
CA LEU A 253 -9.18 -14.65 0.79
C LEU A 253 -9.79 -14.04 2.05
N LEU A 254 -11.03 -14.37 2.38
CA LEU A 254 -11.71 -13.84 3.57
C LEU A 254 -11.47 -14.71 4.80
N PHE A 255 -11.64 -16.02 4.68
CA PHE A 255 -11.78 -16.95 5.81
C PHE A 255 -10.73 -18.06 5.82
N GLY A 256 -9.96 -18.24 4.75
CA GLY A 256 -8.98 -19.32 4.64
C GLY A 256 -7.95 -19.30 5.75
N ILE A 257 -7.73 -20.47 6.40
CA ILE A 257 -6.82 -20.59 7.56
C ILE A 257 -5.36 -20.31 7.20
N ARG A 258 -4.99 -20.44 5.94
CA ARG A 258 -3.61 -20.25 5.48
C ARG A 258 -3.20 -18.78 5.50
N ARG A 259 -4.06 -17.90 4.98
CA ARG A 259 -3.74 -16.47 4.82
C ARG A 259 -4.95 -15.55 4.68
N GLY A 260 -6.17 -16.04 4.98
CA GLY A 260 -7.39 -15.25 4.89
C GLY A 260 -7.37 -14.04 5.83
N LEU A 261 -8.10 -12.99 5.46
CA LEU A 261 -8.17 -11.74 6.23
C LEU A 261 -8.64 -11.95 7.67
N LEU A 262 -9.60 -12.86 7.90
CA LEU A 262 -10.10 -13.15 9.24
C LEU A 262 -9.00 -13.73 10.15
N VAL A 263 -8.06 -14.47 9.56
CA VAL A 263 -6.95 -15.13 10.29
C VAL A 263 -5.76 -14.21 10.49
N THR A 264 -5.45 -13.41 9.48
CA THR A 264 -4.23 -12.58 9.46
C THR A 264 -4.47 -11.17 9.99
N GLN A 265 -5.61 -10.56 9.68
CA GLN A 265 -5.91 -9.16 9.99
C GLN A 265 -7.43 -8.93 10.14
N PRO A 266 -8.08 -9.58 11.14
CA PRO A 266 -9.54 -9.56 11.31
C PRO A 266 -10.11 -8.15 11.51
N TRP A 267 -9.31 -7.21 11.96
CA TRP A 267 -9.72 -5.81 12.13
C TRP A 267 -10.19 -5.16 10.83
N ILE A 268 -9.64 -5.57 9.66
CA ILE A 268 -10.07 -5.06 8.34
C ILE A 268 -11.54 -5.39 8.09
N LEU A 269 -11.91 -6.67 8.32
CA LEU A 269 -13.31 -7.12 8.14
C LEU A 269 -14.24 -6.45 9.16
N LEU A 270 -13.78 -6.30 10.40
CA LEU A 270 -14.54 -5.62 11.44
C LEU A 270 -14.78 -4.16 11.09
N VAL A 271 -13.73 -3.42 10.69
CA VAL A 271 -13.87 -2.01 10.25
C VAL A 271 -14.76 -1.91 9.02
N ALA A 272 -14.59 -2.77 8.00
CA ALA A 272 -15.46 -2.77 6.83
C ALA A 272 -16.94 -2.94 7.21
N THR A 273 -17.24 -3.92 8.06
CA THR A 273 -18.60 -4.16 8.56
C THR A 273 -19.15 -2.96 9.32
N LEU A 274 -18.34 -2.37 10.22
CA LEU A 274 -18.76 -1.21 11.00
C LEU A 274 -18.98 0.02 10.13
N LEU A 275 -18.16 0.25 9.11
CA LEU A 275 -18.37 1.34 8.15
C LEU A 275 -19.63 1.14 7.31
N LEU A 276 -19.94 -0.11 6.91
CA LEU A 276 -21.19 -0.43 6.19
C LEU A 276 -22.41 -0.21 7.09
N LEU A 277 -22.33 -0.60 8.38
CA LEU A 277 -23.40 -0.35 9.34
C LEU A 277 -23.60 1.15 9.58
N LEU A 278 -22.54 1.93 9.74
CA LEU A 278 -22.61 3.38 9.82
C LEU A 278 -23.25 3.97 8.56
N ALA A 279 -22.87 3.49 7.39
CA ALA A 279 -23.46 3.92 6.13
C ALA A 279 -24.96 3.58 6.03
N TRP A 280 -25.39 2.45 6.60
CA TRP A 280 -26.79 2.03 6.62
C TRP A 280 -27.62 2.80 7.64
N GLN A 281 -27.14 2.95 8.87
CA GLN A 281 -27.91 3.50 9.98
C GLN A 281 -28.01 5.01 9.95
N SER A 282 -27.02 5.66 9.40
CA SER A 282 -26.92 7.10 9.48
C SER A 282 -27.13 7.75 8.12
N ARG A 283 -27.93 8.77 8.16
CA ARG A 283 -27.88 9.86 7.21
C ARG A 283 -26.55 10.63 7.32
N TRP A 284 -25.44 9.92 7.65
CA TRP A 284 -24.15 10.52 7.99
C TRP A 284 -23.55 11.35 6.85
N TRP A 285 -23.91 11.04 5.60
CA TRP A 285 -23.60 11.92 4.47
C TRP A 285 -24.44 13.22 4.45
N GLU A 286 -25.55 13.28 5.19
CA GLU A 286 -26.41 14.46 5.34
C GLU A 286 -25.96 15.33 6.52
N GLU A 287 -25.28 14.78 7.53
CA GLU A 287 -24.73 15.54 8.65
C GLU A 287 -23.62 16.47 8.19
N LYS A 288 -23.84 17.78 8.37
CA LYS A 288 -22.89 18.83 7.97
C LYS A 288 -21.56 18.76 8.71
N ASP A 289 -21.53 18.11 9.87
CA ASP A 289 -20.39 18.05 10.79
C ASP A 289 -19.44 16.86 10.54
N ILE A 290 -19.79 15.93 9.64
CA ILE A 290 -18.87 14.85 9.27
C ILE A 290 -17.71 15.45 8.46
N ALA A 291 -16.53 15.22 9.00
CA ALA A 291 -15.29 15.69 8.41
C ALA A 291 -15.19 15.29 6.93
N VAL A 292 -14.76 16.21 6.09
CA VAL A 292 -14.55 15.95 4.64
C VAL A 292 -13.67 14.73 4.43
N GLU A 293 -12.78 14.45 5.38
CA GLU A 293 -11.94 13.26 5.41
C GLU A 293 -12.76 11.96 5.46
N ALA A 294 -13.76 11.88 6.33
CA ALA A 294 -14.61 10.68 6.42
C ALA A 294 -15.40 10.45 5.13
N ARG A 295 -15.91 11.53 4.50
CA ARG A 295 -16.65 11.46 3.22
C ARG A 295 -15.80 11.00 2.04
N THR A 296 -14.48 11.05 2.15
CA THR A 296 -13.55 10.62 1.10
C THR A 296 -12.87 9.31 1.44
N VAL A 297 -12.41 9.15 2.68
CA VAL A 297 -11.66 7.98 3.14
C VAL A 297 -12.54 6.74 3.22
N PHE A 298 -13.77 6.85 3.74
CA PHE A 298 -14.65 5.67 3.88
C PHE A 298 -15.06 5.07 2.53
N PRO A 299 -15.57 5.85 1.56
CA PRO A 299 -15.87 5.29 0.23
C PRO A 299 -14.62 4.80 -0.50
N LEU A 300 -13.46 5.44 -0.32
CA LEU A 300 -12.21 4.97 -0.90
C LEU A 300 -11.80 3.63 -0.28
N ALA A 301 -11.87 3.48 1.04
CA ALA A 301 -11.55 2.23 1.73
C ALA A 301 -12.47 1.09 1.27
N LEU A 302 -13.79 1.28 1.37
CA LEU A 302 -14.77 0.25 1.02
C LEU A 302 -14.78 -0.06 -0.47
N GLY A 303 -14.84 0.98 -1.32
CA GLY A 303 -14.87 0.81 -2.77
C GLY A 303 -13.56 0.25 -3.30
N GLY A 304 -12.42 0.78 -2.84
CA GLY A 304 -11.09 0.27 -3.20
C GLY A 304 -10.89 -1.19 -2.77
N PHE A 305 -11.34 -1.54 -1.56
CA PHE A 305 -11.34 -2.94 -1.11
C PHE A 305 -12.22 -3.82 -2.02
N ALA A 306 -13.45 -3.40 -2.30
CA ALA A 306 -14.38 -4.18 -3.11
C ALA A 306 -13.82 -4.47 -4.51
N VAL A 307 -13.27 -3.46 -5.20
CA VAL A 307 -12.75 -3.65 -6.57
C VAL A 307 -11.49 -4.51 -6.59
N LEU A 308 -10.56 -4.31 -5.64
CA LEU A 308 -9.36 -5.16 -5.55
C LEU A 308 -9.71 -6.58 -5.10
N PHE A 309 -10.65 -6.76 -4.19
CA PHE A 309 -11.10 -8.07 -3.75
C PHE A 309 -11.75 -8.86 -4.89
N LEU A 310 -12.67 -8.24 -5.63
CA LEU A 310 -13.32 -8.86 -6.78
C LEU A 310 -12.29 -9.21 -7.87
N MET A 311 -11.38 -8.30 -8.18
CA MET A 311 -10.28 -8.55 -9.11
C MET A 311 -9.42 -9.73 -8.64
N ASN A 312 -9.02 -9.75 -7.37
CA ASN A 312 -8.20 -10.81 -6.82
C ASN A 312 -8.92 -12.16 -6.83
N ALA A 313 -10.21 -12.20 -6.46
CA ALA A 313 -11.02 -13.42 -6.51
C ALA A 313 -11.26 -13.93 -7.95
N SER A 314 -11.15 -13.05 -8.96
CA SER A 314 -11.22 -13.41 -10.38
C SER A 314 -9.86 -13.80 -10.99
N PHE A 315 -8.76 -13.59 -10.27
CA PHE A 315 -7.42 -13.82 -10.78
C PHE A 315 -6.96 -15.26 -10.54
N GLY A 316 -6.36 -15.92 -11.53
CA GLY A 316 -5.85 -17.28 -11.42
C GLY A 316 -4.79 -17.47 -10.34
N GLY A 317 -3.92 -16.47 -10.18
CA GLY A 317 -2.95 -16.40 -9.10
C GLY A 317 -3.49 -15.77 -7.81
N TRP A 318 -4.79 -15.92 -7.49
CA TRP A 318 -5.48 -15.26 -6.36
C TRP A 318 -4.77 -15.42 -5.02
N HIS A 319 -4.11 -16.55 -4.81
CA HIS A 319 -3.33 -16.84 -3.60
C HIS A 319 -2.10 -15.93 -3.43
N GLY A 320 -1.72 -15.17 -4.48
CA GLY A 320 -0.62 -14.23 -4.43
C GLY A 320 0.78 -14.86 -4.38
N GLY A 321 0.93 -16.17 -4.67
CA GLY A 321 2.23 -16.84 -4.60
C GLY A 321 2.83 -16.79 -3.20
N VAL A 322 4.11 -16.47 -3.12
CA VAL A 322 4.86 -16.35 -1.85
C VAL A 322 4.48 -15.02 -1.19
N SER A 323 3.65 -15.07 -0.15
CA SER A 323 3.11 -13.89 0.55
C SER A 323 2.54 -14.25 1.92
N PRO A 324 2.69 -13.41 2.93
CA PRO A 324 2.15 -13.64 4.28
C PRO A 324 0.63 -13.39 4.40
N GLY A 325 -0.01 -12.89 3.37
CA GLY A 325 -1.44 -12.58 3.35
C GLY A 325 -1.95 -12.25 1.95
N PRO A 326 -3.17 -11.72 1.79
CA PRO A 326 -3.76 -11.37 0.51
C PRO A 326 -3.09 -10.12 -0.09
N ARG A 327 -1.91 -10.28 -0.69
CA ARG A 327 -1.01 -9.20 -1.12
C ARG A 327 -1.63 -8.24 -2.14
N TYR A 328 -2.54 -8.70 -2.99
CA TYR A 328 -3.19 -7.84 -3.98
C TYR A 328 -4.17 -6.82 -3.36
N LEU A 329 -4.47 -6.96 -2.06
CA LEU A 329 -5.23 -5.97 -1.30
C LEU A 329 -4.33 -4.93 -0.62
N SER A 330 -3.00 -5.11 -0.63
CA SER A 330 -2.07 -4.29 0.17
C SER A 330 -2.19 -2.79 -0.09
N ALA A 331 -2.45 -2.37 -1.33
CA ALA A 331 -2.59 -0.96 -1.67
C ALA A 331 -3.65 -0.24 -0.83
N ILE A 332 -4.79 -0.89 -0.55
CA ILE A 332 -5.92 -0.24 0.15
C ILE A 332 -5.89 -0.42 1.67
N LEU A 333 -5.15 -1.39 2.21
CA LEU A 333 -5.20 -1.72 3.63
C LEU A 333 -4.81 -0.57 4.57
N PRO A 334 -3.80 0.27 4.29
CA PRO A 334 -3.50 1.43 5.14
C PRO A 334 -4.64 2.46 5.22
N VAL A 335 -5.46 2.57 4.15
CA VAL A 335 -6.61 3.47 4.14
C VAL A 335 -7.68 3.01 5.14
N PHE A 336 -7.82 1.69 5.38
CA PHE A 336 -8.65 1.17 6.47
C PHE A 336 -8.14 1.58 7.86
N GLY A 337 -6.83 1.66 8.06
CA GLY A 337 -6.26 2.15 9.31
C GLY A 337 -6.61 3.62 9.56
N LEU A 338 -6.59 4.45 8.50
CA LEU A 338 -7.04 5.84 8.57
C LEU A 338 -8.56 5.92 8.83
N ALA A 339 -9.36 5.08 8.15
CA ALA A 339 -10.80 4.99 8.36
C ALA A 339 -11.14 4.54 9.79
N LEU A 340 -10.38 3.59 10.35
CA LEU A 340 -10.48 3.18 11.75
C LEU A 340 -10.28 4.37 12.69
N GLY A 341 -9.22 5.16 12.49
CA GLY A 341 -8.98 6.36 13.30
C GLY A 341 -10.13 7.37 13.25
N LEU A 342 -10.69 7.61 12.07
CA LEU A 342 -11.81 8.54 11.87
C LEU A 342 -13.12 8.07 12.51
N SER A 343 -13.35 6.75 12.61
CA SER A 343 -14.60 6.15 13.08
C SER A 343 -14.56 5.64 14.52
N TYR A 344 -13.38 5.42 15.09
CA TYR A 344 -13.18 4.72 16.38
C TYR A 344 -14.02 5.30 17.53
N ASP A 345 -14.07 6.62 17.66
CA ASP A 345 -14.76 7.28 18.76
C ASP A 345 -16.29 7.17 18.67
N ALA A 346 -16.82 6.86 17.48
CA ALA A 346 -18.26 6.60 17.29
C ALA A 346 -18.70 5.23 17.84
N PHE A 347 -17.78 4.32 18.14
CA PHE A 347 -18.11 2.96 18.58
C PHE A 347 -18.22 2.84 20.10
N PRO A 348 -19.14 2.00 20.61
CA PRO A 348 -19.25 1.72 22.03
C PRO A 348 -17.98 1.01 22.55
N ARG A 349 -17.76 1.12 23.87
CA ARG A 349 -16.53 0.61 24.52
C ARG A 349 -16.20 -0.84 24.17
N LEU A 350 -17.21 -1.72 24.12
CA LEU A 350 -17.01 -3.15 23.80
C LEU A 350 -16.44 -3.34 22.38
N LEU A 351 -16.98 -2.63 21.38
CA LEU A 351 -16.47 -2.69 20.01
C LEU A 351 -15.07 -2.10 19.88
N ARG A 352 -14.76 -1.03 20.64
CA ARG A 352 -13.40 -0.48 20.69
C ARG A 352 -12.40 -1.48 21.27
N MET A 353 -12.79 -2.25 22.29
CA MET A 353 -11.97 -3.35 22.81
C MET A 353 -11.79 -4.46 21.77
N ALA A 354 -12.87 -4.86 21.07
CA ALA A 354 -12.80 -5.85 20.01
C ALA A 354 -11.87 -5.40 18.85
N LEU A 355 -11.87 -4.13 18.51
CA LEU A 355 -10.95 -3.56 17.52
C LEU A 355 -9.48 -3.70 17.96
N TRP A 356 -9.15 -3.39 19.21
CA TRP A 356 -7.79 -3.58 19.75
C TRP A 356 -7.36 -5.06 19.67
N LEU A 357 -8.22 -5.97 20.10
CA LEU A 357 -7.94 -7.41 20.04
C LEU A 357 -7.80 -7.91 18.60
N SER A 358 -8.57 -7.36 17.66
CA SER A 358 -8.54 -7.78 16.26
C SER A 358 -7.31 -7.27 15.48
N VAL A 359 -6.57 -6.30 16.00
CA VAL A 359 -5.28 -5.86 15.42
C VAL A 359 -4.13 -6.80 15.82
N LEU A 360 -4.24 -7.49 16.96
CA LEU A 360 -3.16 -8.34 17.49
C LEU A 360 -2.65 -9.42 16.52
N PRO A 361 -3.49 -10.17 15.78
CA PRO A 361 -2.97 -11.17 14.84
C PRO A 361 -2.00 -10.58 13.81
N GLY A 362 -2.36 -9.47 13.17
CA GLY A 362 -1.49 -8.79 12.22
C GLY A 362 -0.19 -8.31 12.85
N LEU A 363 -0.27 -7.76 14.06
CA LEU A 363 0.92 -7.33 14.81
C LEU A 363 1.87 -8.50 15.13
N VAL A 364 1.33 -9.64 15.57
CA VAL A 364 2.14 -10.84 15.87
C VAL A 364 2.77 -11.40 14.60
N ILE A 365 2.01 -11.49 13.51
CA ILE A 365 2.52 -11.98 12.22
C ILE A 365 3.63 -11.02 11.72
N PHE A 366 3.42 -9.70 11.79
CA PHE A 366 4.44 -8.73 11.42
C PHE A 366 5.71 -8.88 12.27
N ALA A 367 5.57 -9.01 13.58
CA ALA A 367 6.71 -9.10 14.49
C ALA A 367 7.55 -10.37 14.23
N ILE A 368 6.91 -11.47 13.85
CA ILE A 368 7.60 -12.77 13.67
C ILE A 368 8.04 -12.97 12.22
N VAL A 369 7.10 -12.83 11.28
CA VAL A 369 7.32 -13.17 9.86
C VAL A 369 7.76 -11.95 9.06
N GLY A 370 7.12 -10.79 9.28
CA GLY A 370 7.44 -9.56 8.55
C GLY A 370 8.83 -9.02 8.86
N ALA A 371 9.32 -9.29 10.08
CA ALA A 371 10.67 -8.91 10.50
C ALA A 371 11.76 -9.93 10.06
N GLY A 372 11.36 -11.15 9.71
CA GLY A 372 12.24 -12.20 9.18
C GLY A 372 12.12 -12.31 7.66
N ASP A 373 11.71 -13.48 7.20
CA ASP A 373 11.40 -13.73 5.79
C ASP A 373 9.89 -13.72 5.56
N PRO A 374 9.34 -12.69 4.89
CA PRO A 374 7.92 -12.61 4.57
C PRO A 374 7.50 -13.58 3.45
N ALA A 375 8.44 -14.34 2.89
CA ALA A 375 8.19 -15.30 1.83
C ALA A 375 7.51 -16.55 2.35
N ILE A 376 6.18 -16.58 2.37
CA ILE A 376 5.37 -17.72 2.79
C ILE A 376 4.74 -18.37 1.57
N TRP A 377 5.08 -19.63 1.32
CA TRP A 377 4.53 -20.40 0.22
C TRP A 377 3.03 -20.66 0.40
N PRO A 378 2.24 -20.75 -0.69
CA PRO A 378 0.78 -20.87 -0.62
C PRO A 378 0.25 -22.05 0.19
N GLN A 379 1.01 -23.16 0.26
CA GLN A 379 0.64 -24.36 0.99
C GLN A 379 0.83 -24.25 2.51
N HIS A 380 1.59 -23.26 3.00
CA HIS A 380 1.86 -23.11 4.41
C HIS A 380 0.78 -22.30 5.12
N GLU A 381 0.40 -22.76 6.30
CA GLU A 381 -0.45 -22.00 7.22
C GLU A 381 0.39 -20.92 7.91
N ILE A 382 -0.14 -19.70 7.95
CA ILE A 382 0.59 -18.54 8.49
C ILE A 382 1.05 -18.75 9.94
N TRP A 383 0.20 -19.31 10.79
CA TRP A 383 0.51 -19.53 12.22
C TRP A 383 1.56 -20.65 12.41
N ARG A 384 1.53 -21.67 11.56
CA ARG A 384 2.58 -22.68 11.55
C ARG A 384 3.92 -22.06 11.15
N ARG A 385 3.95 -21.20 10.15
CA ARG A 385 5.16 -20.48 9.74
C ARG A 385 5.66 -19.55 10.85
N CYS A 386 4.78 -18.85 11.57
CA CYS A 386 5.16 -18.08 12.75
C CYS A 386 5.87 -18.94 13.79
N TYR A 387 5.33 -20.14 14.07
CA TYR A 387 5.94 -21.08 14.99
C TYR A 387 7.32 -21.55 14.50
N GLU A 388 7.43 -22.00 13.26
CA GLU A 388 8.68 -22.44 12.65
C GLU A 388 9.74 -21.32 12.68
N THR A 389 9.36 -20.09 12.31
CA THR A 389 10.25 -18.94 12.34
C THR A 389 10.78 -18.63 13.74
N LEU A 390 9.97 -18.70 14.78
CA LEU A 390 10.42 -18.53 16.16
C LEU A 390 11.49 -19.55 16.57
N PHE A 391 11.39 -20.80 16.09
CA PHE A 391 12.40 -21.84 16.34
C PHE A 391 13.66 -21.66 15.49
N GLU A 392 13.52 -21.18 14.25
CA GLU A 392 14.64 -20.86 13.38
C GLU A 392 15.44 -19.65 13.89
N PHE A 393 14.78 -18.63 14.44
CA PHE A 393 15.42 -17.47 15.08
C PHE A 393 16.34 -17.86 16.24
N ALA A 394 15.98 -18.91 16.98
CA ALA A 394 16.84 -19.41 18.05
C ALA A 394 18.18 -19.99 17.52
N LYS A 395 18.30 -20.24 16.22
CA LYS A 395 19.47 -20.85 15.56
C LYS A 395 20.26 -19.90 14.66
N ALA A 396 19.75 -18.75 14.25
CA ALA A 396 20.34 -17.93 13.18
C ALA A 396 20.95 -16.62 13.64
N LYS A 397 22.12 -16.29 13.06
CA LYS A 397 22.81 -15.01 13.18
C LYS A 397 22.11 -13.81 12.51
N THR A 398 20.85 -13.96 12.10
CA THR A 398 20.05 -12.95 11.38
C THR A 398 19.60 -11.76 12.25
N TYR A 399 20.06 -11.70 13.48
CA TYR A 399 19.69 -10.71 14.49
C TYR A 399 19.99 -9.24 14.11
N LEU A 400 21.00 -8.97 13.26
CA LEU A 400 21.45 -7.58 13.08
C LEU A 400 20.53 -6.78 12.16
N SER A 401 20.08 -7.33 11.04
CA SER A 401 19.14 -6.67 10.12
C SER A 401 17.76 -6.50 10.76
N LEU A 402 17.31 -7.50 11.52
CA LEU A 402 16.08 -7.44 12.29
C LEU A 402 16.09 -6.31 13.31
N CYS A 403 17.18 -6.20 14.08
CA CYS A 403 17.33 -5.14 15.08
C CYS A 403 17.27 -3.75 14.44
N TRP A 404 17.84 -3.55 13.26
CA TRP A 404 17.80 -2.27 12.56
C TRP A 404 16.39 -1.93 12.04
N ILE A 405 15.68 -2.88 11.47
CA ILE A 405 14.31 -2.66 10.97
C ILE A 405 13.34 -2.39 12.13
N VAL A 406 13.39 -3.20 13.18
CA VAL A 406 12.59 -2.98 14.39
C VAL A 406 12.98 -1.67 15.08
N PHE A 407 14.26 -1.33 15.13
CA PHE A 407 14.76 -0.07 15.69
C PHE A 407 14.28 1.13 14.86
N ALA A 408 14.41 1.10 13.53
CA ALA A 408 13.96 2.18 12.65
C ALA A 408 12.45 2.38 12.77
N PHE A 409 11.66 1.29 12.80
CA PHE A 409 10.21 1.34 13.04
C PHE A 409 9.88 1.82 14.46
N ALA A 410 10.57 1.35 15.48
CA ALA A 410 10.38 1.79 16.86
C ALA A 410 10.70 3.28 17.01
N VAL A 411 11.81 3.75 16.45
CA VAL A 411 12.20 5.17 16.46
C VAL A 411 11.16 6.00 15.71
N THR A 412 10.70 5.56 14.54
CA THR A 412 9.69 6.28 13.75
C THR A 412 8.35 6.33 14.50
N THR A 413 7.95 5.22 15.13
CA THR A 413 6.73 5.14 15.96
C THR A 413 6.84 6.04 17.20
N VAL A 414 7.98 6.04 17.88
CA VAL A 414 8.23 6.92 19.03
C VAL A 414 8.19 8.38 18.60
N VAL A 415 8.83 8.74 17.49
CA VAL A 415 8.78 10.10 16.94
C VAL A 415 7.36 10.51 16.55
N ALA A 416 6.59 9.61 15.93
CA ALA A 416 5.19 9.85 15.58
C ALA A 416 4.34 10.08 16.84
N VAL A 417 4.49 9.23 17.88
CA VAL A 417 3.78 9.35 19.15
C VAL A 417 4.20 10.64 19.90
N LEU A 418 5.47 10.99 19.92
CA LEU A 418 5.96 12.22 20.56
C LEU A 418 5.44 13.47 19.84
N ARG A 419 5.43 13.50 18.51
CA ARG A 419 4.84 14.60 17.73
C ARG A 419 3.32 14.68 17.91
N ALA A 420 2.63 13.55 17.90
CA ALA A 420 1.19 13.52 18.20
C ALA A 420 0.89 14.05 19.63
N ARG A 421 1.69 13.68 20.63
CA ARG A 421 1.62 14.25 21.99
C ARG A 421 1.84 15.77 22.02
N TRP A 422 2.82 16.24 21.26
CA TRP A 422 3.14 17.65 21.19
C TRP A 422 2.06 18.48 20.44
N ALA A 423 1.52 17.96 19.34
CA ALA A 423 0.38 18.54 18.64
C ALA A 423 -0.85 18.61 19.54
N TRP A 424 -1.12 17.53 20.29
CA TRP A 424 -2.20 17.45 21.27
C TRP A 424 -2.05 18.49 22.41
N SER A 425 -0.86 18.61 22.99
CA SER A 425 -0.60 19.58 24.06
C SER A 425 -0.82 21.04 23.59
N ARG A 426 -0.38 21.38 22.37
CA ARG A 426 -0.64 22.69 21.75
C ARG A 426 -2.13 22.96 21.52
N GLN A 427 -2.89 21.95 21.15
CA GLN A 427 -4.33 22.09 20.93
C GLN A 427 -5.09 22.32 22.23
N LEU A 428 -4.71 21.61 23.31
CA LEU A 428 -5.27 21.83 24.64
C LEU A 428 -4.96 23.24 25.16
N THR A 429 -3.77 23.74 24.93
CA THR A 429 -3.37 25.11 25.29
C THR A 429 -4.19 26.14 24.52
N ARG A 430 -4.36 25.96 23.21
CA ARG A 430 -5.21 26.87 22.38
C ARG A 430 -6.69 26.85 22.81
N ARG A 431 -7.26 25.68 23.16
CA ARG A 431 -8.64 25.58 23.67
C ARG A 431 -8.80 26.24 25.04
N ARG A 432 -7.79 26.19 25.93
CA ARG A 432 -7.80 26.89 27.21
C ARG A 432 -7.75 28.41 27.03
N ILE A 433 -6.87 28.89 26.14
CA ILE A 433 -6.77 30.33 25.85
C ILE A 433 -8.04 30.84 25.18
N GLY A 434 -8.63 30.16 24.22
CA GLY A 434 -9.88 30.51 23.55
C GLY A 434 -11.10 30.51 24.48
N ARG A 435 -11.12 29.68 25.55
CA ARG A 435 -12.18 29.71 26.56
C ARG A 435 -12.01 30.86 27.57
N SER A 436 -10.78 31.24 27.89
CA SER A 436 -10.52 32.34 28.81
C SER A 436 -10.83 33.72 28.19
N SER A 437 -10.75 33.86 26.86
CA SER A 437 -11.12 35.06 26.15
C SER A 437 -12.63 35.24 25.90
N ALA A 438 -13.40 34.15 26.04
CA ALA A 438 -14.86 34.14 25.88
C ALA A 438 -15.65 34.49 27.18
N THR A 439 -14.96 34.62 28.32
CA THR A 439 -15.58 34.85 29.63
C THR A 439 -15.30 36.24 30.21
N VAL A 440 -15.07 37.28 29.38
CA VAL A 440 -15.14 38.66 29.85
C VAL A 440 -16.59 39.11 29.67
N PRO A 441 -17.43 39.16 30.73
CA PRO A 441 -18.73 39.82 30.65
C PRO A 441 -18.46 41.30 30.47
N GLY A 442 -19.05 41.89 29.42
CA GLY A 442 -19.15 43.34 29.33
C GLY A 442 -19.79 43.87 30.61
N GLY A 443 -19.03 44.57 31.40
CA GLY A 443 -19.54 45.35 32.52
C GLY A 443 -20.34 46.57 31.99
N PRO A 444 -21.16 47.16 32.85
CA PRO A 444 -22.31 48.05 32.52
C PRO A 444 -21.93 49.34 31.84
#